data_669d43fa70f817c611c9b74f5c92f39c
#
_entry.id   669d43fa70f817c611c9b74f5c92f39c
#
_cell.length_a   1.000
_cell.length_b   1.000
_cell.length_c   1.000
_cell.angle_alpha   90.00
_cell.angle_beta   90.00
_cell.angle_gamma   90.00
#
_symmetry.space_group_name_H-M   'P 1'
#
loop_
_entity.id
_entity.type
_entity.pdbx_description
1 polymer ?
#
loop_
_entity_poly.entity_id
_entity_poly.type
_entity_poly.pdbx_seq_one_letter_code
_entity_poly.pdbx_strand_id
1 'polypeptide(L)'
;RNITEAAKWCQMAAFGGHAKAQSEIGYCYEYGQGVVRNIKEAVSWYEMASAQGNIEAKNNLAFCYQKGRGVHKDVKEAIRLYGEAAAGGHASAQYNLGYCYWYGEGVKTDKSRAIELFKQSADNGNAKAAQMLKILSQHLFMK
;
A
#
# COMPACT_ATOMS: atom_id res chain seq x y z
N ARG A 1 23.55 5.67 -13.73
CA ARG A 1 23.49 4.56 -12.77
C ARG A 1 22.38 3.61 -13.16
N ASN A 2 22.67 2.35 -13.30
CA ASN A 2 21.66 1.41 -13.76
C ASN A 2 20.84 0.82 -12.60
N ILE A 3 19.66 0.33 -12.95
CA ILE A 3 18.70 -0.21 -11.98
C ILE A 3 19.26 -1.45 -11.28
N THR A 4 19.99 -2.29 -12.00
CA THR A 4 20.59 -3.52 -11.43
C THR A 4 21.58 -3.18 -10.31
N GLU A 5 22.42 -2.18 -10.52
CA GLU A 5 23.38 -1.76 -9.51
C GLU A 5 22.67 -1.17 -8.30
N ALA A 6 21.65 -0.34 -8.53
CA ALA A 6 20.86 0.23 -7.45
C ALA A 6 20.19 -0.87 -6.62
N ALA A 7 19.65 -1.91 -7.29
CA ALA A 7 19.04 -3.04 -6.59
C ALA A 7 20.05 -3.79 -5.73
N LYS A 8 21.27 -3.95 -6.20
CA LYS A 8 22.34 -4.59 -5.40
C LYS A 8 22.61 -3.83 -4.11
N TRP A 9 22.72 -2.49 -4.20
CA TRP A 9 22.96 -1.67 -3.02
C TRP A 9 21.79 -1.73 -2.04
N CYS A 10 20.55 -1.68 -2.56
CA CYS A 10 19.37 -1.85 -1.73
C CYS A 10 19.35 -3.21 -1.04
N GLN A 11 19.72 -4.25 -1.77
CA GLN A 11 19.75 -5.61 -1.21
C GLN A 11 20.77 -5.72 -0.08
N MET A 12 21.95 -5.15 -0.25
CA MET A 12 22.97 -5.14 0.80
C MET A 12 22.48 -4.41 2.05
N ALA A 13 21.88 -3.24 1.88
CA ALA A 13 21.32 -2.49 3.00
C ALA A 13 20.17 -3.23 3.66
N ALA A 14 19.33 -3.89 2.85
CA ALA A 14 18.19 -4.68 3.34
C ALA A 14 18.66 -5.87 4.18
N PHE A 15 19.71 -6.56 3.76
CA PHE A 15 20.31 -7.63 4.55
C PHE A 15 20.92 -7.10 5.85
N GLY A 16 21.31 -5.83 5.87
CA GLY A 16 21.79 -5.17 7.09
C GLY A 16 20.68 -4.74 8.04
N GLY A 17 19.41 -5.02 7.69
CA GLY A 17 18.27 -4.76 8.56
C GLY A 17 17.62 -3.40 8.39
N HIS A 18 17.96 -2.63 7.37
CA HIS A 18 17.38 -1.31 7.13
C HIS A 18 15.98 -1.43 6.52
N ALA A 19 14.97 -1.00 7.27
CA ALA A 19 13.57 -1.15 6.87
C ALA A 19 13.24 -0.48 5.53
N LYS A 20 13.74 0.73 5.31
CA LYS A 20 13.49 1.43 4.05
C LYS A 20 14.08 0.66 2.86
N ALA A 21 15.30 0.15 3.01
CA ALA A 21 15.96 -0.65 1.97
C ALA A 21 15.20 -1.95 1.74
N GLN A 22 14.68 -2.56 2.80
CA GLN A 22 13.86 -3.78 2.69
C GLN A 22 12.61 -3.52 1.88
N SER A 23 11.94 -2.41 2.13
CA SER A 23 10.76 -2.01 1.36
C SER A 23 11.12 -1.77 -0.10
N GLU A 24 12.23 -1.10 -0.36
CA GLU A 24 12.68 -0.80 -1.71
C GLU A 24 13.05 -2.07 -2.49
N ILE A 25 13.77 -3.00 -1.86
CA ILE A 25 14.13 -4.24 -2.55
C ILE A 25 12.88 -5.12 -2.76
N GLY A 26 11.93 -5.07 -1.82
CA GLY A 26 10.65 -5.73 -2.01
C GLY A 26 9.95 -5.22 -3.26
N TYR A 27 9.92 -3.92 -3.45
CA TYR A 27 9.34 -3.30 -4.65
C TYR A 27 10.07 -3.77 -5.91
N CYS A 28 11.41 -3.85 -5.86
CA CYS A 28 12.19 -4.33 -6.99
C CYS A 28 11.79 -5.75 -7.38
N TYR A 29 11.62 -6.63 -6.41
CA TYR A 29 11.18 -8.01 -6.68
C TYR A 29 9.74 -8.07 -7.16
N GLU A 30 8.89 -7.21 -6.66
CA GLU A 30 7.48 -7.21 -7.06
C GLU A 30 7.32 -6.85 -8.54
N TYR A 31 8.14 -5.92 -9.03
CA TYR A 31 8.02 -5.41 -10.39
C TYR A 31 9.17 -5.78 -11.31
N GLY A 32 10.13 -6.55 -10.81
CA GLY A 32 11.26 -7.00 -11.63
C GLY A 32 12.21 -5.88 -12.03
N GLN A 33 12.47 -4.94 -11.11
CA GLN A 33 13.37 -3.83 -11.36
C GLN A 33 14.77 -4.15 -10.83
N GLY A 34 15.69 -4.42 -11.75
CA GLY A 34 17.08 -4.73 -11.42
C GLY A 34 17.28 -6.13 -10.86
N VAL A 35 16.23 -6.89 -10.68
CA VAL A 35 16.24 -8.29 -10.24
C VAL A 35 15.15 -9.03 -11.01
N VAL A 36 15.24 -10.35 -11.04
CA VAL A 36 14.17 -11.17 -11.63
C VAL A 36 12.94 -11.07 -10.75
N ARG A 37 11.80 -10.76 -11.35
CA ARG A 37 10.53 -10.61 -10.65
C ARG A 37 10.22 -11.85 -9.82
N ASN A 38 9.90 -11.66 -8.54
CA ASN A 38 9.55 -12.73 -7.64
C ASN A 38 8.66 -12.17 -6.53
N ILE A 39 7.36 -12.37 -6.65
CA ILE A 39 6.40 -11.78 -5.72
C ILE A 39 6.52 -12.37 -4.32
N LYS A 40 6.82 -13.66 -4.20
CA LYS A 40 7.01 -14.28 -2.88
C LYS A 40 8.21 -13.66 -2.14
N GLU A 41 9.27 -13.41 -2.87
CA GLU A 41 10.45 -12.74 -2.31
C GLU A 41 10.09 -11.32 -1.87
N ALA A 42 9.32 -10.60 -2.71
CA ALA A 42 8.86 -9.26 -2.38
C ALA A 42 8.07 -9.24 -1.06
N VAL A 43 7.15 -10.18 -0.92
CA VAL A 43 6.33 -10.28 0.31
C VAL A 43 7.22 -10.50 1.53
N SER A 44 8.22 -11.36 1.44
CA SER A 44 9.15 -11.62 2.55
C SER A 44 9.84 -10.33 3.00
N TRP A 45 10.31 -9.52 2.03
CA TRP A 45 10.96 -8.25 2.35
C TRP A 45 9.98 -7.25 2.95
N TYR A 46 8.75 -7.17 2.40
CA TYR A 46 7.73 -6.29 2.95
C TYR A 46 7.36 -6.68 4.39
N GLU A 47 7.29 -7.98 4.67
CA GLU A 47 7.01 -8.45 6.02
C GLU A 47 8.08 -7.99 7.00
N MET A 48 9.34 -8.10 6.62
CA MET A 48 10.45 -7.65 7.48
C MET A 48 10.40 -6.14 7.71
N ALA A 49 10.18 -5.37 6.65
CA ALA A 49 10.12 -3.91 6.76
C ALA A 49 8.89 -3.47 7.57
N SER A 50 7.76 -4.11 7.33
CA SER A 50 6.51 -3.83 8.04
C SER A 50 6.67 -4.09 9.54
N ALA A 51 7.34 -5.17 9.91
CA ALA A 51 7.58 -5.52 11.31
C ALA A 51 8.41 -4.44 12.03
N GLN A 52 9.21 -3.70 11.29
CA GLN A 52 9.99 -2.58 11.83
C GLN A 52 9.22 -1.25 11.80
N GLY A 53 7.96 -1.27 11.36
CA GLY A 53 7.13 -0.09 11.33
C GLY A 53 7.19 0.71 10.04
N ASN A 54 7.81 0.17 8.99
CA ASN A 54 7.89 0.88 7.71
C ASN A 54 6.51 1.01 7.09
N ILE A 55 6.02 2.22 6.95
CA ILE A 55 4.65 2.52 6.51
C ILE A 55 4.41 2.11 5.07
N GLU A 56 5.37 2.39 4.19
CA GLU A 56 5.24 2.04 2.78
C GLU A 56 5.14 0.53 2.59
N ALA A 57 5.95 -0.22 3.35
CA ALA A 57 5.91 -1.68 3.32
C ALA A 57 4.55 -2.20 3.81
N LYS A 58 3.98 -1.58 4.83
CA LYS A 58 2.64 -1.96 5.31
C LYS A 58 1.59 -1.82 4.23
N ASN A 59 1.62 -0.70 3.49
CA ASN A 59 0.70 -0.49 2.40
C ASN A 59 0.91 -1.52 1.27
N ASN A 60 2.16 -1.76 0.90
CA ASN A 60 2.48 -2.72 -0.17
C ASN A 60 2.10 -4.15 0.22
N LEU A 61 2.36 -4.52 1.47
CA LEU A 61 1.99 -5.83 1.99
C LEU A 61 0.47 -5.99 2.04
N ALA A 62 -0.23 -4.94 2.47
CA ALA A 62 -1.69 -4.93 2.48
C ALA A 62 -2.26 -5.20 1.10
N PHE A 63 -1.69 -4.56 0.09
CA PHE A 63 -2.13 -4.78 -1.29
C PHE A 63 -1.93 -6.24 -1.71
N CYS A 64 -0.81 -6.83 -1.33
CA CYS A 64 -0.55 -8.24 -1.62
C CYS A 64 -1.60 -9.15 -0.95
N TYR A 65 -1.94 -8.90 0.30
CA TYR A 65 -3.00 -9.66 0.98
C TYR A 65 -4.38 -9.42 0.37
N GLN A 66 -4.66 -8.20 -0.03
CA GLN A 66 -5.95 -7.85 -0.64
C GLN A 66 -6.18 -8.61 -1.95
N LYS A 67 -5.14 -8.73 -2.75
CA LYS A 67 -5.22 -9.35 -4.08
C LYS A 67 -4.78 -10.80 -4.12
N GLY A 68 -4.20 -11.32 -3.05
CA GLY A 68 -3.63 -12.66 -3.05
C GLY A 68 -2.39 -12.76 -3.92
N ARG A 69 -1.51 -11.77 -3.85
CA ARG A 69 -0.26 -11.74 -4.63
C ARG A 69 0.88 -12.21 -3.75
N GLY A 70 1.43 -13.37 -4.05
CA GLY A 70 2.55 -13.94 -3.30
C GLY A 70 2.18 -14.47 -1.91
N VAL A 71 0.93 -14.31 -1.50
CA VAL A 71 0.37 -14.81 -0.24
C VAL A 71 -1.07 -15.23 -0.50
N HIS A 72 -1.65 -16.01 0.38
CA HIS A 72 -3.08 -16.28 0.32
C HIS A 72 -3.86 -15.00 0.57
N LYS A 73 -4.88 -14.78 -0.22
CA LYS A 73 -5.76 -13.61 -0.08
C LYS A 73 -6.32 -13.55 1.33
N ASP A 74 -6.16 -12.41 1.98
CA ASP A 74 -6.67 -12.18 3.33
C ASP A 74 -7.03 -10.70 3.46
N VAL A 75 -8.27 -10.37 3.13
CA VAL A 75 -8.69 -8.97 3.08
C VAL A 75 -8.72 -8.35 4.48
N LYS A 76 -9.02 -9.13 5.51
CA LYS A 76 -9.00 -8.63 6.89
C LYS A 76 -7.60 -8.19 7.31
N GLU A 77 -6.59 -8.99 6.97
CA GLU A 77 -5.20 -8.61 7.24
C GLU A 77 -4.81 -7.37 6.44
N ALA A 78 -5.27 -7.28 5.20
CA ALA A 78 -5.03 -6.10 4.37
C ALA A 78 -5.61 -4.84 5.04
N ILE A 79 -6.83 -4.93 5.56
CA ILE A 79 -7.48 -3.81 6.26
C ILE A 79 -6.65 -3.38 7.47
N ARG A 80 -6.16 -4.33 8.25
CA ARG A 80 -5.33 -4.03 9.42
C ARG A 80 -4.08 -3.25 9.02
N LEU A 81 -3.39 -3.73 7.99
CA LEU A 81 -2.16 -3.09 7.51
C LEU A 81 -2.43 -1.72 6.87
N TYR A 82 -3.47 -1.62 6.05
CA TYR A 82 -3.87 -0.32 5.50
C TYR A 82 -4.20 0.67 6.62
N GLY A 83 -4.89 0.20 7.67
CA GLY A 83 -5.25 1.03 8.81
C GLY A 83 -4.02 1.60 9.50
N GLU A 84 -3.01 0.77 9.72
CA GLU A 84 -1.76 1.21 10.35
C GLU A 84 -1.02 2.22 9.46
N ALA A 85 -0.93 1.94 8.17
CA ALA A 85 -0.27 2.84 7.24
C ALA A 85 -1.04 4.16 7.08
N ALA A 86 -2.36 4.08 7.02
CA ALA A 86 -3.22 5.27 6.92
C ALA A 86 -3.08 6.16 8.16
N ALA A 87 -3.05 5.56 9.34
CA ALA A 87 -2.84 6.29 10.59
C ALA A 87 -1.49 7.00 10.60
N GLY A 88 -0.50 6.44 9.92
CA GLY A 88 0.82 7.05 9.76
C GLY A 88 0.88 8.13 8.69
N GLY A 89 -0.24 8.47 8.06
CA GLY A 89 -0.32 9.54 7.08
C GLY A 89 0.01 9.12 5.64
N HIS A 90 0.07 7.83 5.34
CA HIS A 90 0.40 7.35 4.01
C HIS A 90 -0.79 7.55 3.08
N ALA A 91 -0.63 8.42 2.09
CA ALA A 91 -1.74 8.82 1.22
C ALA A 91 -2.35 7.64 0.45
N SER A 92 -1.52 6.78 -0.12
CA SER A 92 -2.02 5.61 -0.87
C SER A 92 -2.79 4.65 0.03
N ALA A 93 -2.32 4.45 1.27
CA ALA A 93 -3.02 3.57 2.21
C ALA A 93 -4.38 4.16 2.61
N GLN A 94 -4.44 5.48 2.80
CA GLN A 94 -5.70 6.16 3.08
C GLN A 94 -6.70 5.98 1.95
N TYR A 95 -6.24 6.10 0.72
CA TYR A 95 -7.07 5.87 -0.45
C TYR A 95 -7.54 4.40 -0.51
N ASN A 96 -6.61 3.46 -0.35
CA ASN A 96 -6.93 2.04 -0.42
C ASN A 96 -7.91 1.62 0.67
N LEU A 97 -7.72 2.13 1.88
CA LEU A 97 -8.64 1.85 3.00
C LEU A 97 -10.01 2.47 2.73
N GLY A 98 -10.04 3.69 2.22
CA GLY A 98 -11.28 4.36 1.83
C GLY A 98 -12.05 3.55 0.80
N TYR A 99 -11.35 3.02 -0.17
CA TYR A 99 -11.93 2.16 -1.20
C TYR A 99 -12.59 0.92 -0.57
N CYS A 100 -11.89 0.29 0.39
CA CYS A 100 -12.43 -0.87 1.08
C CYS A 100 -13.73 -0.54 1.85
N TYR A 101 -13.76 0.60 2.54
CA TYR A 101 -14.97 1.02 3.25
C TYR A 101 -16.09 1.39 2.29
N TRP A 102 -15.77 1.99 1.15
CA TRP A 102 -16.80 2.39 0.18
C TRP A 102 -17.53 1.16 -0.38
N TYR A 103 -16.78 0.12 -0.72
CA TYR A 103 -17.34 -1.08 -1.34
C TYR A 103 -17.62 -2.21 -0.35
N GLY A 104 -17.28 -2.06 0.90
CA GLY A 104 -17.48 -3.10 1.91
C GLY A 104 -16.58 -4.31 1.69
N GLU A 105 -15.34 -4.08 1.30
CA GLU A 105 -14.37 -5.15 1.08
C GLU A 105 -13.55 -5.37 2.35
N GLY A 106 -13.75 -6.52 3.00
CA GLY A 106 -13.06 -6.85 4.25
C GLY A 106 -13.56 -6.13 5.48
N VAL A 107 -14.47 -5.17 5.31
CA VAL A 107 -15.12 -4.42 6.39
C VAL A 107 -16.55 -4.16 5.97
N LYS A 108 -17.38 -3.80 6.94
CA LYS A 108 -18.74 -3.35 6.65
C LYS A 108 -18.69 -2.03 5.90
N THR A 109 -19.50 -1.89 4.87
CA THR A 109 -19.59 -0.65 4.09
C THR A 109 -19.84 0.53 5.02
N ASP A 110 -19.03 1.58 4.89
CA ASP A 110 -19.17 2.81 5.63
C ASP A 110 -18.72 3.95 4.73
N LYS A 111 -19.67 4.53 4.02
CA LYS A 111 -19.37 5.55 3.00
C LYS A 111 -18.88 6.86 3.61
N SER A 112 -19.37 7.21 4.81
CA SER A 112 -18.91 8.41 5.51
C SER A 112 -17.43 8.31 5.86
N ARG A 113 -17.03 7.14 6.39
CA ARG A 113 -15.63 6.91 6.72
C ARG A 113 -14.76 6.88 5.45
N ALA A 114 -15.28 6.28 4.38
CA ALA A 114 -14.57 6.26 3.10
C ALA A 114 -14.29 7.68 2.62
N ILE A 115 -15.28 8.56 2.68
CA ILE A 115 -15.12 9.94 2.25
C ILE A 115 -14.07 10.67 3.10
N GLU A 116 -14.09 10.47 4.42
CA GLU A 116 -13.05 11.04 5.29
C GLU A 116 -11.66 10.59 4.88
N LEU A 117 -11.50 9.30 4.60
CA LEU A 117 -10.23 8.75 4.18
C LEU A 117 -9.80 9.30 2.83
N PHE A 118 -10.71 9.44 1.89
CA PHE A 118 -10.41 10.04 0.59
C PHE A 118 -9.97 11.50 0.76
N LYS A 119 -10.60 12.25 1.67
CA LYS A 119 -10.21 13.63 1.95
C LYS A 119 -8.80 13.70 2.52
N GLN A 120 -8.49 12.85 3.50
CA GLN A 120 -7.15 12.77 4.07
C GLN A 120 -6.11 12.42 2.99
N SER A 121 -6.44 11.44 2.16
CA SER A 121 -5.56 10.99 1.08
C SER A 121 -5.29 12.12 0.09
N ALA A 122 -6.34 12.84 -0.31
CA ALA A 122 -6.21 13.96 -1.24
C ALA A 122 -5.38 15.08 -0.63
N ASP A 123 -5.60 15.40 0.65
CA ASP A 123 -4.81 16.39 1.37
C ASP A 123 -3.34 16.01 1.43
N ASN A 124 -3.05 14.71 1.45
CA ASN A 124 -1.69 14.19 1.47
C ASN A 124 -1.13 13.95 0.06
N GLY A 125 -1.80 14.48 -0.95
CA GLY A 125 -1.27 14.53 -2.32
C GLY A 125 -1.68 13.39 -3.25
N ASN A 126 -2.63 12.56 -2.86
CA ASN A 126 -3.07 11.44 -3.73
C ASN A 126 -4.07 11.93 -4.77
N ALA A 127 -3.66 11.92 -6.03
CA ALA A 127 -4.50 12.39 -7.15
C ALA A 127 -5.73 11.52 -7.36
N LYS A 128 -5.62 10.21 -7.13
CA LYS A 128 -6.76 9.29 -7.27
C LYS A 128 -7.86 9.62 -6.26
N ALA A 129 -7.47 9.94 -5.03
CA ALA A 129 -8.41 10.31 -3.99
C ALA A 129 -9.13 11.62 -4.33
N ALA A 130 -8.38 12.61 -4.82
CA ALA A 130 -8.95 13.89 -5.24
C ALA A 130 -9.97 13.68 -6.37
N GLN A 131 -9.62 12.83 -7.32
CA GLN A 131 -10.51 12.49 -8.44
C GLN A 131 -11.77 11.79 -7.96
N MET A 132 -11.60 10.85 -7.02
CA MET A 132 -12.74 10.12 -6.45
C MET A 132 -13.70 11.08 -5.74
N LEU A 133 -13.18 12.00 -4.95
CA LEU A 133 -14.00 13.01 -4.26
C LEU A 133 -14.79 13.86 -5.25
N LYS A 134 -14.16 14.25 -6.34
CA LYS A 134 -14.80 15.03 -7.38
C LYS A 134 -15.96 14.26 -8.01
N ILE A 135 -15.74 12.99 -8.33
CA ILE A 135 -16.77 12.11 -8.90
C ILE A 135 -17.93 11.96 -7.92
N LEU A 136 -17.64 11.69 -6.65
CA LEU A 136 -18.67 11.50 -5.62
C LEU A 136 -19.47 12.77 -5.38
N SER A 137 -18.80 13.93 -5.37
CA SER A 137 -19.45 15.22 -5.21
C SER A 137 -20.45 15.49 -6.35
N GLN A 138 -20.02 15.24 -7.58
CA GLN A 138 -20.89 15.39 -8.76
C GLN A 138 -22.08 14.45 -8.69
N HIS A 139 -21.84 13.21 -8.27
CA HIS A 139 -22.89 12.21 -8.17
C HIS A 139 -23.96 12.60 -7.14
N LEU A 140 -23.53 13.18 -6.02
CA LEU A 140 -24.45 13.64 -4.98
C LEU A 140 -25.31 14.80 -5.47
N PHE A 141 -24.76 15.70 -6.27
CA PHE A 141 -25.51 16.83 -6.82
C PHE A 141 -26.49 16.42 -7.91
N MET A 142 -26.29 15.29 -8.54
CA MET A 142 -27.16 14.82 -9.61
C MET A 142 -28.38 14.06 -9.13
N LYS A 143 -28.49 13.85 -7.84
CA LYS A 143 -29.69 13.27 -7.23
C LYS A 143 -30.65 14.40 -6.81
#